data_856a115fee11880ec574dba8c7a7de91
#
_entry.id   856a115fee11880ec574dba8c7a7de91
#
_cell.length_a   1.000
_cell.length_b   1.000
_cell.length_c   1.000
_cell.angle_alpha   90.00
_cell.angle_beta   90.00
_cell.angle_gamma   90.00
#
_symmetry.space_group_name_H-M   'P 1'
#
loop_
_entity.id
_entity.type
_entity.pdbx_description
1 polymer ?
#
loop_
_entity_poly.entity_id
_entity_poly.type
_entity_poly.pdbx_seq_one_letter_code
_entity_poly.pdbx_strand_id
1 'polypeptide(L)'
;MPSPLALQGKRILVTQADAFMGPVLCEVLAEQGATVIASVVSLADPGAAAQVIAEAGEIDILLANLALPAPGTAAPEVTEDEWQSVFATLVDPLPRLSRAVLPAMMARRSGKILVMGSASALRGMKRRTTYSAARGAQLAYVQALGVEMAPHNIQVNAIAQNFVENPTYFPPEVQADPRFQERLKWEVPLGRLVSAREDAQFAAYLCSDAANCFVGQVFPVCGGWAPR
;
A
#
# COMPACT_ATOMS: atom_id res chain seq x y z
N MET A 1 -12.57 11.90 -29.01
CA MET A 1 -11.22 12.17 -28.52
C MET A 1 -10.90 11.11 -27.47
N PRO A 2 -9.69 10.53 -27.42
CA PRO A 2 -9.33 9.67 -26.30
C PRO A 2 -9.48 10.48 -25.02
N SER A 3 -10.04 9.84 -23.97
CA SER A 3 -10.12 10.45 -22.63
C SER A 3 -8.71 10.81 -22.17
N PRO A 4 -8.49 11.99 -21.58
CA PRO A 4 -7.16 12.33 -21.06
C PRO A 4 -6.73 11.27 -20.03
N LEU A 5 -5.46 10.90 -20.04
CA LEU A 5 -4.91 9.95 -19.07
C LEU A 5 -5.08 10.53 -17.65
N ALA A 6 -5.58 9.70 -16.73
CA ALA A 6 -6.03 10.16 -15.41
C ALA A 6 -4.92 10.74 -14.54
N LEU A 7 -3.64 10.40 -14.82
CA LEU A 7 -2.45 10.82 -14.06
C LEU A 7 -1.47 11.63 -14.92
N GLN A 8 -1.93 12.18 -16.05
CA GLN A 8 -1.07 12.95 -16.94
C GLN A 8 -0.38 14.09 -16.20
N GLY A 9 0.95 14.10 -16.24
CA GLY A 9 1.79 15.13 -15.62
C GLY A 9 1.99 14.99 -14.12
N LYS A 10 1.38 14.00 -13.44
CA LYS A 10 1.61 13.74 -12.02
C LYS A 10 2.95 13.03 -11.82
N ARG A 11 3.71 13.45 -10.82
CA ARG A 11 4.94 12.81 -10.36
C ARG A 11 4.64 11.95 -9.14
N ILE A 12 4.86 10.64 -9.24
CA ILE A 12 4.49 9.64 -8.23
C ILE A 12 5.73 8.89 -7.75
N LEU A 13 6.05 9.02 -6.47
CA LEU A 13 7.05 8.18 -5.83
C LEU A 13 6.41 6.87 -5.36
N VAL A 14 6.95 5.75 -5.82
CA VAL A 14 6.58 4.40 -5.38
C VAL A 14 7.73 3.80 -4.59
N THR A 15 7.49 3.43 -3.32
CA THR A 15 8.49 2.76 -2.49
C THR A 15 8.46 1.24 -2.70
N GLN A 16 9.55 0.52 -2.43
CA GLN A 16 9.68 -0.92 -2.73
C GLN A 16 9.16 -1.27 -4.13
N ALA A 17 9.60 -0.51 -5.12
CA ALA A 17 9.09 -0.59 -6.48
C ALA A 17 9.41 -1.91 -7.21
N ASP A 18 10.35 -2.68 -6.70
CA ASP A 18 10.81 -3.98 -7.22
C ASP A 18 10.15 -5.19 -6.55
N ALA A 19 9.33 -4.98 -5.50
CA ALA A 19 8.78 -6.06 -4.71
C ALA A 19 7.25 -5.97 -4.54
N PHE A 20 6.62 -7.11 -4.31
CA PHE A 20 5.17 -7.26 -4.09
C PHE A 20 4.35 -6.59 -5.21
N MET A 21 3.63 -5.53 -4.88
CA MET A 21 2.81 -4.78 -5.84
C MET A 21 3.60 -3.72 -6.62
N GLY A 22 4.84 -3.42 -6.19
CA GLY A 22 5.65 -2.36 -6.78
C GLY A 22 5.75 -2.39 -8.30
N PRO A 23 6.14 -3.52 -8.94
CA PRO A 23 6.29 -3.58 -10.40
C PRO A 23 4.99 -3.24 -11.15
N VAL A 24 3.86 -3.86 -10.79
CA VAL A 24 2.58 -3.62 -11.47
C VAL A 24 2.02 -2.22 -11.18
N LEU A 25 2.27 -1.68 -9.99
CA LEU A 25 1.91 -0.29 -9.68
C LEU A 25 2.67 0.68 -10.59
N CYS A 26 4.00 0.51 -10.72
CA CYS A 26 4.81 1.35 -11.60
C CYS A 26 4.34 1.28 -13.06
N GLU A 27 4.02 0.08 -13.57
CA GLU A 27 3.50 -0.13 -14.91
C GLU A 27 2.18 0.60 -15.12
N VAL A 28 1.17 0.33 -14.29
CA VAL A 28 -0.18 0.88 -14.43
C VAL A 28 -0.20 2.40 -14.26
N LEU A 29 0.56 2.94 -13.30
CA LEU A 29 0.65 4.40 -13.10
C LEU A 29 1.29 5.09 -14.31
N ALA A 30 2.33 4.50 -14.91
CA ALA A 30 2.96 5.03 -16.12
C ALA A 30 2.01 4.98 -17.32
N GLU A 31 1.25 3.89 -17.51
CA GLU A 31 0.20 3.78 -18.53
C GLU A 31 -0.88 4.86 -18.39
N GLN A 32 -1.16 5.32 -17.17
CA GLN A 32 -2.09 6.41 -16.89
C GLN A 32 -1.46 7.80 -17.05
N GLY A 33 -0.23 7.89 -17.53
CA GLY A 33 0.46 9.14 -17.87
C GLY A 33 1.28 9.76 -16.73
N ALA A 34 1.48 9.05 -15.63
CA ALA A 34 2.32 9.52 -14.54
C ALA A 34 3.82 9.44 -14.88
N THR A 35 4.60 10.37 -14.35
CA THR A 35 6.05 10.20 -14.19
C THR A 35 6.30 9.42 -12.90
N VAL A 36 6.63 8.14 -13.01
CA VAL A 36 6.87 7.26 -11.89
C VAL A 36 8.33 7.35 -11.44
N ILE A 37 8.54 7.62 -10.16
CA ILE A 37 9.84 7.60 -9.49
C ILE A 37 9.87 6.32 -8.65
N ALA A 38 10.53 5.29 -9.20
CA ALA A 38 10.59 3.97 -8.58
C ALA A 38 11.76 3.92 -7.59
N SER A 39 11.47 3.78 -6.29
CA SER A 39 12.50 3.63 -5.26
C SER A 39 12.56 2.18 -4.76
N VAL A 40 13.77 1.62 -4.77
CA VAL A 40 14.09 0.29 -4.22
C VAL A 40 14.91 0.39 -2.93
N VAL A 41 15.09 1.60 -2.41
CA VAL A 41 15.84 1.86 -1.18
C VAL A 41 15.13 1.24 0.01
N SER A 42 15.86 0.51 0.84
CA SER A 42 15.35 0.01 2.12
C SER A 42 15.04 1.17 3.05
N LEU A 43 13.82 1.21 3.59
CA LEU A 43 13.35 2.25 4.50
C LEU A 43 13.49 1.88 5.98
N ALA A 44 14.18 0.78 6.29
CA ALA A 44 14.45 0.37 7.67
C ALA A 44 15.36 1.37 8.41
N ASP A 45 16.31 1.98 7.70
CA ASP A 45 17.14 3.05 8.26
C ASP A 45 16.31 4.33 8.51
N PRO A 46 16.42 4.94 9.70
CA PRO A 46 15.68 6.16 10.02
C PRO A 46 15.91 7.34 9.08
N GLY A 47 17.07 7.44 8.46
CA GLY A 47 17.43 8.51 7.51
C GLY A 47 16.95 8.28 6.09
N ALA A 48 16.70 7.03 5.70
CA ALA A 48 16.40 6.65 4.32
C ALA A 48 15.15 7.33 3.75
N ALA A 49 14.10 7.51 4.55
CA ALA A 49 12.88 8.16 4.09
C ALA A 49 13.13 9.61 3.65
N ALA A 50 13.90 10.38 4.43
CA ALA A 50 14.24 11.76 4.08
C ALA A 50 15.12 11.83 2.83
N GLN A 51 16.08 10.91 2.71
CA GLN A 51 16.95 10.82 1.54
C GLN A 51 16.13 10.51 0.27
N VAL A 52 15.27 9.49 0.30
CA VAL A 52 14.44 9.11 -0.86
C VAL A 52 13.53 10.27 -1.32
N ILE A 53 12.93 11.01 -0.39
CA ILE A 53 12.11 12.18 -0.73
C ILE A 53 12.97 13.31 -1.32
N ALA A 54 14.16 13.57 -0.77
CA ALA A 54 15.07 14.60 -1.29
C ALA A 54 15.55 14.25 -2.72
N GLU A 55 15.91 13.00 -2.98
CA GLU A 55 16.33 12.52 -4.29
C GLU A 55 15.18 12.54 -5.33
N ALA A 56 13.96 12.22 -4.90
CA ALA A 56 12.78 12.29 -5.76
C ALA A 56 12.43 13.73 -6.18
N GLY A 57 12.82 14.71 -5.37
CA GLY A 57 12.47 16.12 -5.57
C GLY A 57 10.98 16.36 -5.32
N GLU A 58 10.37 17.27 -6.06
CA GLU A 58 8.94 17.55 -5.91
C GLU A 58 8.11 16.38 -6.45
N ILE A 59 7.24 15.83 -5.63
CA ILE A 59 6.29 14.75 -6.00
C ILE A 59 4.87 15.17 -5.68
N ASP A 60 3.92 14.81 -6.54
CA ASP A 60 2.50 15.04 -6.31
C ASP A 60 1.89 13.98 -5.41
N ILE A 61 2.38 12.76 -5.53
CA ILE A 61 1.81 11.59 -4.87
C ILE A 61 2.92 10.71 -4.29
N LEU A 62 2.76 10.35 -3.02
CA LEU A 62 3.51 9.29 -2.37
C LEU A 62 2.67 8.02 -2.36
N LEU A 63 3.12 6.97 -3.05
CA LEU A 63 2.57 5.63 -2.95
C LEU A 63 3.50 4.78 -2.08
N ALA A 64 3.10 4.59 -0.82
CA ALA A 64 3.86 3.82 0.15
C ALA A 64 3.53 2.33 0.04
N ASN A 65 4.30 1.62 -0.79
CA ASN A 65 4.30 0.16 -0.88
C ASN A 65 5.31 -0.36 0.15
N LEU A 66 4.82 -0.63 1.38
CA LEU A 66 5.62 -1.13 2.51
C LEU A 66 5.18 -2.56 2.80
N ALA A 67 6.01 -3.52 2.45
CA ALA A 67 5.66 -4.93 2.56
C ALA A 67 6.85 -5.80 2.97
N LEU A 68 6.54 -6.91 3.61
CA LEU A 68 7.46 -8.00 3.92
C LEU A 68 6.69 -9.32 3.92
N PRO A 69 7.34 -10.47 3.73
CA PRO A 69 6.72 -11.77 3.91
C PRO A 69 6.20 -11.91 5.36
N ALA A 70 4.88 -12.12 5.52
CA ALA A 70 4.27 -12.15 6.83
C ALA A 70 4.80 -13.33 7.66
N PRO A 71 5.36 -13.13 8.87
CA PRO A 71 5.78 -14.22 9.75
C PRO A 71 4.60 -15.14 10.10
N GLY A 72 4.89 -16.43 10.22
CA GLY A 72 3.89 -17.49 10.54
C GLY A 72 3.97 -17.98 11.99
N THR A 73 4.35 -17.12 12.93
CA THR A 73 4.67 -17.45 14.30
C THR A 73 3.42 -17.58 15.18
N ALA A 74 3.37 -18.60 16.05
CA ALA A 74 2.29 -18.71 17.03
C ALA A 74 2.42 -17.61 18.09
N ALA A 75 1.30 -17.11 18.59
CA ALA A 75 1.31 -15.96 19.50
C ALA A 75 2.25 -16.10 20.72
N PRO A 76 2.34 -17.26 21.40
CA PRO A 76 3.27 -17.41 22.51
C PRO A 76 4.74 -17.56 22.12
N GLU A 77 5.03 -17.72 20.82
CA GLU A 77 6.38 -17.89 20.26
C GLU A 77 6.91 -16.61 19.60
N VAL A 78 6.09 -15.55 19.52
CA VAL A 78 6.51 -14.26 18.95
C VAL A 78 7.64 -13.68 19.80
N THR A 79 8.78 -13.42 19.17
CA THR A 79 9.93 -12.81 19.82
C THR A 79 9.89 -11.29 19.72
N GLU A 80 10.63 -10.62 20.61
CA GLU A 80 10.81 -9.16 20.53
C GLU A 80 11.48 -8.76 19.21
N ASP A 81 12.44 -9.54 18.73
CA ASP A 81 13.12 -9.29 17.44
C ASP A 81 12.15 -9.37 16.26
N GLU A 82 11.24 -10.36 16.23
CA GLU A 82 10.19 -10.43 15.22
C GLU A 82 9.30 -9.19 15.28
N TRP A 83 8.86 -8.83 16.48
CA TRP A 83 8.01 -7.65 16.68
C TRP A 83 8.68 -6.38 16.14
N GLN A 84 9.89 -6.10 16.60
CA GLN A 84 10.66 -4.92 16.20
C GLN A 84 10.95 -4.90 14.69
N SER A 85 11.39 -6.01 14.12
CA SER A 85 11.68 -6.11 12.69
C SER A 85 10.47 -5.84 11.81
N VAL A 86 9.30 -6.39 12.18
CA VAL A 86 8.07 -6.17 11.43
C VAL A 86 7.62 -4.71 11.52
N PHE A 87 7.69 -4.10 12.70
CA PHE A 87 7.34 -2.69 12.87
C PHE A 87 8.33 -1.75 12.18
N ALA A 88 9.62 -2.02 12.27
CA ALA A 88 10.66 -1.26 11.58
C ALA A 88 10.47 -1.24 10.06
N THR A 89 9.93 -2.33 9.49
CA THR A 89 9.70 -2.43 8.04
C THR A 89 8.34 -1.86 7.61
N LEU A 90 7.28 -2.11 8.37
CA LEU A 90 5.92 -1.77 7.94
C LEU A 90 5.42 -0.44 8.53
N VAL A 91 5.78 -0.12 9.75
CA VAL A 91 5.17 1.01 10.49
C VAL A 91 6.07 2.23 10.51
N ASP A 92 7.30 2.09 10.97
CA ASP A 92 8.23 3.20 11.18
C ASP A 92 8.52 4.04 9.92
N PRO A 93 8.62 3.47 8.71
CA PRO A 93 8.83 4.26 7.51
C PRO A 93 7.69 5.23 7.21
N LEU A 94 6.46 4.91 7.56
CA LEU A 94 5.29 5.69 7.18
C LEU A 94 5.28 7.10 7.80
N PRO A 95 5.44 7.31 9.12
CA PRO A 95 5.57 8.65 9.68
C PRO A 95 6.83 9.38 9.23
N ARG A 96 7.93 8.65 8.93
CA ARG A 96 9.17 9.25 8.42
C ARG A 96 8.98 9.80 7.00
N LEU A 97 8.36 9.03 6.10
CA LEU A 97 8.00 9.45 4.74
C LEU A 97 7.02 10.63 4.77
N SER A 98 5.96 10.53 5.59
CA SER A 98 4.96 11.59 5.73
C SER A 98 5.59 12.90 6.19
N ARG A 99 6.41 12.86 7.25
CA ARG A 99 7.14 14.05 7.74
C ARG A 99 8.03 14.67 6.68
N ALA A 100 8.63 13.87 5.81
CA ALA A 100 9.52 14.38 4.77
C ALA A 100 8.75 15.02 3.59
N VAL A 101 7.58 14.49 3.22
CA VAL A 101 6.85 14.96 2.02
C VAL A 101 5.82 16.06 2.33
N LEU A 102 5.20 16.03 3.51
CA LEU A 102 4.08 16.90 3.86
C LEU A 102 4.41 18.41 3.83
N PRO A 103 5.57 18.91 4.26
CA PRO A 103 5.85 20.35 4.22
C PRO A 103 5.67 20.95 2.82
N ALA A 104 6.17 20.29 1.78
CA ALA A 104 6.03 20.74 0.41
C ALA A 104 4.57 20.62 -0.09
N MET A 105 3.88 19.54 0.23
CA MET A 105 2.47 19.33 -0.11
C MET A 105 1.56 20.37 0.58
N MET A 106 1.81 20.69 1.84
CA MET A 106 1.06 21.71 2.60
C MET A 106 1.27 23.11 2.03
N ALA A 107 2.51 23.46 1.69
CA ALA A 107 2.84 24.77 1.13
C ALA A 107 2.09 25.05 -0.18
N ARG A 108 1.97 24.03 -1.07
CA ARG A 108 1.24 24.16 -2.33
C ARG A 108 -0.25 23.80 -2.21
N ARG A 109 -0.71 23.34 -1.04
CA ARG A 109 -2.08 22.89 -0.77
C ARG A 109 -2.56 21.82 -1.76
N SER A 110 -1.70 20.88 -2.07
CA SER A 110 -1.97 19.79 -3.02
C SER A 110 -1.04 18.62 -2.77
N GLY A 111 -1.60 17.41 -2.72
CA GLY A 111 -0.83 16.18 -2.59
C GLY A 111 -1.70 14.98 -2.25
N LYS A 112 -1.16 13.79 -2.48
CA LYS A 112 -1.81 12.54 -2.06
C LYS A 112 -0.79 11.59 -1.43
N ILE A 113 -1.25 10.85 -0.43
CA ILE A 113 -0.53 9.72 0.14
C ILE A 113 -1.44 8.50 0.06
N LEU A 114 -0.98 7.47 -0.64
CA LEU A 114 -1.67 6.19 -0.74
C LEU A 114 -0.81 5.09 -0.13
N VAL A 115 -1.37 4.34 0.82
CA VAL A 115 -0.66 3.26 1.52
C VAL A 115 -1.19 1.91 1.06
N MET A 116 -0.28 1.03 0.62
CA MET A 116 -0.60 -0.36 0.31
C MET A 116 -0.58 -1.17 1.62
N GLY A 117 -1.76 -1.29 2.21
CA GLY A 117 -1.99 -1.96 3.50
C GLY A 117 -2.41 -3.43 3.36
N SER A 118 -3.02 -3.99 4.41
CA SER A 118 -3.52 -5.36 4.39
C SER A 118 -4.86 -5.51 5.09
N ALA A 119 -5.75 -6.30 4.51
CA ALA A 119 -7.03 -6.67 5.12
C ALA A 119 -6.86 -7.60 6.34
N SER A 120 -5.67 -8.13 6.62
CA SER A 120 -5.36 -8.81 7.88
C SER A 120 -5.58 -7.92 9.11
N ALA A 121 -5.50 -6.61 8.95
CA ALA A 121 -5.83 -5.62 9.98
C ALA A 121 -7.34 -5.51 10.22
N LEU A 122 -8.17 -5.89 9.26
CA LEU A 122 -9.63 -5.78 9.32
C LEU A 122 -10.30 -7.04 9.85
N ARG A 123 -9.71 -8.21 9.63
CA ARG A 123 -10.30 -9.49 10.00
C ARG A 123 -9.46 -10.29 11.00
N GLY A 124 -8.15 -10.11 11.02
CA GLY A 124 -7.20 -10.94 11.74
C GLY A 124 -6.92 -12.28 11.02
N MET A 125 -5.75 -12.82 11.25
CA MET A 125 -5.30 -14.09 10.68
C MET A 125 -4.58 -14.92 11.73
N LYS A 126 -4.88 -16.23 11.77
CA LYS A 126 -4.20 -17.19 12.65
C LYS A 126 -2.69 -17.16 12.39
N ARG A 127 -1.88 -17.13 13.44
CA ARG A 127 -0.41 -17.10 13.40
C ARG A 127 0.17 -15.87 12.70
N ARG A 128 -0.55 -14.72 12.74
CA ARG A 128 -0.16 -13.45 12.09
C ARG A 128 -0.35 -12.26 13.03
N THR A 129 -0.22 -12.47 14.35
CA THR A 129 -0.50 -11.43 15.34
C THR A 129 0.35 -10.19 15.14
N THR A 130 1.67 -10.34 15.04
CA THR A 130 2.62 -9.24 14.80
C THR A 130 2.33 -8.51 13.49
N TYR A 131 2.17 -9.26 12.41
CA TYR A 131 1.86 -8.71 11.10
C TYR A 131 0.52 -7.96 11.08
N SER A 132 -0.53 -8.54 11.66
CA SER A 132 -1.85 -7.89 11.71
C SER A 132 -1.83 -6.63 12.57
N ALA A 133 -1.08 -6.63 13.67
CA ALA A 133 -0.88 -5.44 14.51
C ALA A 133 -0.19 -4.31 13.75
N ALA A 134 0.91 -4.61 13.05
CA ALA A 134 1.64 -3.63 12.24
C ALA A 134 0.78 -3.08 11.09
N ARG A 135 0.03 -3.94 10.40
CA ARG A 135 -0.92 -3.52 9.37
C ARG A 135 -2.06 -2.68 9.95
N GLY A 136 -2.56 -3.03 11.15
CA GLY A 136 -3.53 -2.21 11.88
C GLY A 136 -3.00 -0.82 12.20
N ALA A 137 -1.75 -0.73 12.65
CA ALA A 137 -1.08 0.55 12.91
C ALA A 137 -1.00 1.42 11.64
N GLN A 138 -0.67 0.84 10.47
CA GLN A 138 -0.68 1.57 9.20
C GLN A 138 -2.07 2.16 8.88
N LEU A 139 -3.13 1.35 9.01
CA LEU A 139 -4.49 1.80 8.70
C LEU A 139 -4.97 2.90 9.65
N ALA A 140 -4.73 2.74 10.94
CA ALA A 140 -5.05 3.76 11.95
C ALA A 140 -4.28 5.07 11.70
N TYR A 141 -2.99 4.98 11.33
CA TYR A 141 -2.18 6.13 10.98
C TYR A 141 -2.77 6.88 9.77
N VAL A 142 -3.16 6.17 8.72
CA VAL A 142 -3.79 6.74 7.52
C VAL A 142 -5.09 7.47 7.86
N GLN A 143 -5.93 6.88 8.71
CA GLN A 143 -7.20 7.48 9.11
C GLN A 143 -6.97 8.80 9.85
N ALA A 144 -6.05 8.81 10.82
CA ALA A 144 -5.73 10.01 11.60
C ALA A 144 -5.08 11.10 10.72
N LEU A 145 -4.07 10.72 9.94
CA LEU A 145 -3.36 11.65 9.07
C LEU A 145 -4.28 12.23 7.99
N GLY A 146 -5.21 11.43 7.45
CA GLY A 146 -6.17 11.91 6.47
C GLY A 146 -7.03 13.05 7.00
N VAL A 147 -7.58 12.89 8.20
CA VAL A 147 -8.38 13.93 8.85
C VAL A 147 -7.55 15.18 9.11
N GLU A 148 -6.30 15.03 9.59
CA GLU A 148 -5.40 16.14 9.88
C GLU A 148 -5.01 16.92 8.63
N MET A 149 -4.78 16.23 7.50
CA MET A 149 -4.29 16.82 6.25
C MET A 149 -5.40 17.34 5.32
N ALA A 150 -6.64 16.96 5.53
CA ALA A 150 -7.77 17.40 4.70
C ALA A 150 -7.90 18.93 4.57
N PRO A 151 -7.76 19.75 5.64
CA PRO A 151 -7.79 21.21 5.53
C PRO A 151 -6.69 21.80 4.63
N HIS A 152 -5.63 21.03 4.37
CA HIS A 152 -4.54 21.39 3.47
C HIS A 152 -4.75 20.90 2.03
N ASN A 153 -5.91 20.34 1.72
CA ASN A 153 -6.22 19.72 0.43
C ASN A 153 -5.26 18.57 0.08
N ILE A 154 -4.89 17.76 1.08
CA ILE A 154 -4.06 16.57 0.92
C ILE A 154 -4.92 15.35 1.29
N GLN A 155 -5.04 14.39 0.36
CA GLN A 155 -5.79 13.16 0.57
C GLN A 155 -4.84 12.04 1.00
N VAL A 156 -5.15 11.40 2.14
CA VAL A 156 -4.39 10.25 2.65
C VAL A 156 -5.36 9.09 2.79
N ASN A 157 -5.10 7.99 2.07
CA ASN A 157 -5.96 6.81 2.05
C ASN A 157 -5.13 5.52 2.02
N ALA A 158 -5.76 4.39 2.26
CA ALA A 158 -5.12 3.08 2.17
C ALA A 158 -5.96 2.07 1.37
N ILE A 159 -5.28 1.16 0.68
CA ILE A 159 -5.85 -0.06 0.14
C ILE A 159 -5.50 -1.20 1.09
N ALA A 160 -6.50 -1.88 1.65
CA ALA A 160 -6.32 -3.03 2.53
C ALA A 160 -6.44 -4.32 1.71
N GLN A 161 -5.29 -4.85 1.28
CA GLN A 161 -5.20 -5.99 0.38
C GLN A 161 -5.29 -7.33 1.09
N ASN A 162 -5.92 -8.31 0.46
CA ASN A 162 -5.69 -9.74 0.67
C ASN A 162 -6.15 -10.53 -0.57
N PHE A 163 -5.58 -11.69 -0.81
CA PHE A 163 -5.87 -12.51 -2.01
C PHE A 163 -5.73 -11.71 -3.32
N VAL A 164 -4.74 -10.84 -3.37
CA VAL A 164 -4.30 -10.14 -4.58
C VAL A 164 -3.07 -10.85 -5.13
N GLU A 165 -3.06 -11.12 -6.44
CA GLU A 165 -1.92 -11.76 -7.11
C GLU A 165 -0.63 -10.98 -6.86
N ASN A 166 0.38 -11.70 -6.41
CA ASN A 166 1.75 -11.22 -6.33
C ASN A 166 2.70 -12.42 -6.24
N PRO A 167 3.95 -12.28 -6.72
CA PRO A 167 4.87 -13.41 -6.82
C PRO A 167 5.35 -13.94 -5.46
N THR A 168 5.22 -13.16 -4.40
CA THR A 168 5.70 -13.55 -3.06
C THR A 168 4.74 -14.49 -2.35
N TYR A 169 3.44 -14.22 -2.41
CA TYR A 169 2.42 -15.03 -1.70
C TYR A 169 1.72 -16.04 -2.59
N PHE A 170 1.60 -15.72 -3.87
CA PHE A 170 0.83 -16.50 -4.84
C PHE A 170 1.63 -16.72 -6.13
N PRO A 171 2.84 -17.34 -6.04
CA PRO A 171 3.59 -17.67 -7.24
C PRO A 171 2.80 -18.71 -8.10
N PRO A 172 3.15 -18.90 -9.38
CA PRO A 172 2.41 -19.74 -10.30
C PRO A 172 2.14 -21.16 -9.79
N GLU A 173 3.10 -21.76 -9.09
CA GLU A 173 2.97 -23.09 -8.50
C GLU A 173 1.92 -23.14 -7.38
N VAL A 174 1.78 -22.10 -6.59
CA VAL A 174 0.72 -21.98 -5.57
C VAL A 174 -0.62 -21.79 -6.24
N GLN A 175 -0.69 -20.95 -7.27
CA GLN A 175 -1.93 -20.71 -8.00
C GLN A 175 -2.42 -21.96 -8.76
N ALA A 176 -1.52 -22.81 -9.22
CA ALA A 176 -1.84 -24.06 -9.92
C ALA A 176 -2.25 -25.20 -8.95
N ASP A 177 -2.01 -25.09 -7.64
CA ASP A 177 -2.37 -26.12 -6.67
C ASP A 177 -3.91 -26.26 -6.55
N PRO A 178 -4.48 -27.43 -6.83
CA PRO A 178 -5.92 -27.68 -6.69
C PRO A 178 -6.46 -27.38 -5.28
N ARG A 179 -5.66 -27.61 -4.24
CA ARG A 179 -6.04 -27.32 -2.85
C ARG A 179 -6.17 -25.83 -2.62
N PHE A 180 -5.28 -25.06 -3.23
CA PHE A 180 -5.35 -23.60 -3.16
C PHE A 180 -6.58 -23.07 -3.93
N GLN A 181 -6.86 -23.62 -5.11
CA GLN A 181 -8.06 -23.28 -5.89
C GLN A 181 -9.36 -23.62 -5.14
N GLU A 182 -9.41 -24.77 -4.49
CA GLU A 182 -10.54 -25.15 -3.61
C GLU A 182 -10.68 -24.17 -2.43
N ARG A 183 -9.56 -23.82 -1.78
CA ARG A 183 -9.53 -22.85 -0.68
C ARG A 183 -10.05 -21.48 -1.11
N LEU A 184 -9.69 -20.99 -2.31
CA LEU A 184 -10.20 -19.72 -2.83
C LEU A 184 -11.72 -19.69 -2.92
N LYS A 185 -12.35 -20.76 -3.38
CA LYS A 185 -13.83 -20.88 -3.46
C LYS A 185 -14.51 -20.81 -2.10
N TRP A 186 -13.80 -21.24 -1.07
CA TRP A 186 -14.29 -21.28 0.30
C TRP A 186 -14.08 -19.96 1.06
N GLU A 187 -12.89 -19.40 0.96
CA GLU A 187 -12.48 -18.24 1.78
C GLU A 187 -12.78 -16.91 1.12
N VAL A 188 -12.81 -16.87 -0.19
CA VAL A 188 -12.93 -15.63 -0.98
C VAL A 188 -14.24 -15.64 -1.73
N PRO A 189 -15.23 -14.83 -1.37
CA PRO A 189 -16.52 -14.77 -2.06
C PRO A 189 -16.44 -14.59 -3.57
N LEU A 190 -15.40 -13.86 -4.05
CA LEU A 190 -15.12 -13.72 -5.49
C LEU A 190 -14.73 -15.05 -6.18
N GLY A 191 -14.29 -16.05 -5.41
CA GLY A 191 -13.87 -17.38 -5.89
C GLY A 191 -12.55 -17.41 -6.67
N ARG A 192 -11.83 -16.29 -6.74
CA ARG A 192 -10.52 -16.18 -7.39
C ARG A 192 -9.64 -15.16 -6.67
N LEU A 193 -8.37 -15.11 -7.02
CA LEU A 193 -7.53 -13.97 -6.67
C LEU A 193 -8.05 -12.71 -7.38
N VAL A 194 -7.92 -11.57 -6.72
CA VAL A 194 -7.96 -10.27 -7.40
C VAL A 194 -6.68 -10.17 -8.23
N SER A 195 -6.77 -9.81 -9.50
CA SER A 195 -5.55 -9.66 -10.28
C SER A 195 -4.72 -8.47 -9.78
N ALA A 196 -3.40 -8.58 -9.89
CA ALA A 196 -2.50 -7.48 -9.54
C ALA A 196 -2.87 -6.19 -10.28
N ARG A 197 -3.32 -6.33 -11.54
CA ARG A 197 -3.71 -5.20 -12.36
C ARG A 197 -5.03 -4.55 -11.92
N GLU A 198 -6.04 -5.33 -11.50
CA GLU A 198 -7.29 -4.78 -10.93
C GLU A 198 -7.01 -3.90 -9.71
N ASP A 199 -6.14 -4.37 -8.81
CA ASP A 199 -5.72 -3.62 -7.63
C ASP A 199 -4.92 -2.35 -7.98
N ALA A 200 -3.96 -2.46 -8.90
CA ALA A 200 -3.15 -1.33 -9.35
C ALA A 200 -3.98 -0.27 -10.10
N GLN A 201 -5.02 -0.68 -10.85
CA GLN A 201 -5.97 0.25 -11.48
C GLN A 201 -6.79 1.02 -10.44
N PHE A 202 -7.19 0.35 -9.36
CA PHE A 202 -7.86 1.01 -8.25
C PHE A 202 -6.91 1.99 -7.53
N ALA A 203 -5.64 1.61 -7.34
CA ALA A 203 -4.63 2.52 -6.82
C ALA A 203 -4.46 3.76 -7.73
N ALA A 204 -4.41 3.58 -9.05
CA ALA A 204 -4.34 4.68 -10.01
C ALA A 204 -5.58 5.60 -9.93
N TYR A 205 -6.79 5.02 -9.77
CA TYR A 205 -8.00 5.81 -9.52
C TYR A 205 -7.88 6.66 -8.25
N LEU A 206 -7.44 6.09 -7.13
CA LEU A 206 -7.25 6.82 -5.88
C LEU A 206 -6.18 7.92 -5.98
N CYS A 207 -5.20 7.73 -6.84
CA CYS A 207 -4.18 8.74 -7.17
C CYS A 207 -4.72 9.87 -8.06
N SER A 208 -5.82 9.67 -8.79
CA SER A 208 -6.38 10.65 -9.73
C SER A 208 -7.19 11.74 -9.03
N ASP A 209 -7.48 12.81 -9.75
CA ASP A 209 -8.32 13.91 -9.25
C ASP A 209 -9.79 13.49 -9.05
N ALA A 210 -10.25 12.40 -9.69
CA ALA A 210 -11.58 11.83 -9.49
C ALA A 210 -11.81 11.30 -8.06
N ALA A 211 -10.73 11.05 -7.30
CA ALA A 211 -10.76 10.54 -5.94
C ALA A 211 -10.50 11.60 -4.85
N ASN A 212 -10.61 12.90 -5.17
CA ASN A 212 -10.30 13.99 -4.23
C ASN A 212 -11.26 14.05 -3.02
N CYS A 213 -12.42 13.40 -3.10
CA CYS A 213 -13.40 13.34 -2.00
C CYS A 213 -13.05 12.30 -0.92
N PHE A 214 -12.09 11.41 -1.15
CA PHE A 214 -11.73 10.39 -0.17
C PHE A 214 -10.63 10.89 0.77
N VAL A 215 -10.93 10.85 2.06
CA VAL A 215 -10.06 11.33 3.14
C VAL A 215 -10.06 10.31 4.28
N GLY A 216 -8.89 9.81 4.65
CA GLY A 216 -8.72 8.86 5.75
C GLY A 216 -9.44 7.53 5.52
N GLN A 217 -9.65 7.13 4.26
CA GLN A 217 -10.40 5.92 3.96
C GLN A 217 -9.49 4.71 3.83
N VAL A 218 -10.03 3.56 4.25
CA VAL A 218 -9.41 2.25 4.08
C VAL A 218 -10.31 1.43 3.17
N PHE A 219 -9.81 1.07 2.00
CA PHE A 219 -10.56 0.33 0.98
C PHE A 219 -10.13 -1.14 0.95
N PRO A 220 -11.00 -2.09 1.37
CA PRO A 220 -10.68 -3.51 1.25
C PRO A 220 -10.67 -3.95 -0.22
N VAL A 221 -9.51 -4.41 -0.71
CA VAL A 221 -9.36 -5.10 -2.00
C VAL A 221 -8.96 -6.53 -1.70
N CYS A 222 -9.95 -7.41 -1.52
CA CYS A 222 -9.74 -8.75 -0.99
C CYS A 222 -10.76 -9.79 -1.49
N GLY A 223 -11.45 -9.50 -2.59
CA GLY A 223 -12.47 -10.40 -3.13
C GLY A 223 -13.63 -10.73 -2.18
N GLY A 224 -13.90 -9.87 -1.18
CA GLY A 224 -14.93 -10.09 -0.17
C GLY A 224 -14.46 -10.87 1.06
N TRP A 225 -13.17 -11.20 1.17
CA TRP A 225 -12.63 -11.95 2.31
C TRP A 225 -12.81 -11.22 3.66
N ALA A 226 -12.70 -9.91 3.67
CA ALA A 226 -12.97 -9.06 4.82
C ALA A 226 -13.98 -7.95 4.43
N PRO A 227 -15.26 -8.28 4.28
CA PRO A 227 -16.30 -7.30 3.97
C PRO A 227 -16.54 -6.40 5.18
N ARG A 228 -16.78 -5.13 4.92
CA ARG A 228 -17.24 -4.14 5.92
C ARG A 228 -18.29 -3.23 5.31
#